data_48fb6c81e96f3acfdd2d8150a8e3182c
#
_entry.id   48fb6c81e96f3acfdd2d8150a8e3182c
#
_cell.length_a   1.000
_cell.length_b   1.000
_cell.length_c   1.000
_cell.angle_alpha   90.00
_cell.angle_beta   90.00
_cell.angle_gamma   90.00
#
_symmetry.space_group_name_H-M   'P 1'
#
loop_
_entity.id
_entity.type
_entity.pdbx_description
1 polymer ?
#
loop_
_entity_poly.entity_id
_entity_poly.type
_entity_poly.pdbx_seq_one_letter_code
_entity_poly.pdbx_strand_id
1 'polypeptide(L)'
;CTPYPCDYDYAKRSMHMTHRWLKRCCDRFDSTEGKYGFEQTFFPIVQGSVYKDLRLQSAEKIASFEREGNAIGGLSVGEPHHMMYEMTETVCSVLPWDKPRYLMGVGTPVNLLENIALGIDMFDCVMPTRNARNGMIFTSEGTINLKNKKWENDYSPLDPNGTSFVDSTYTKAYVRHLFRSNELLGKQIATLHNIRFYLWLMEEAQKQLEEGTFTKWKNMMVKKLDLRL
;
A
#
# COMPACT_ATOMS: atom_id res chain seq x y z
N CYS A 1 -3.68 12.08 11.67
CA CYS A 1 -4.51 10.86 11.63
C CYS A 1 -4.78 10.40 13.06
N THR A 2 -5.94 9.79 13.27
CA THR A 2 -6.36 9.25 14.57
C THR A 2 -5.97 7.77 14.68
N PRO A 3 -5.62 7.26 15.88
CA PRO A 3 -5.41 5.82 16.06
C PRO A 3 -6.74 5.07 15.94
N TYR A 4 -6.66 3.74 15.79
CA TYR A 4 -7.82 2.86 15.93
C TYR A 4 -7.66 1.99 17.21
N PRO A 5 -8.71 1.82 18.01
CA PRO A 5 -9.99 2.55 17.95
C PRO A 5 -9.86 3.99 18.46
N CYS A 6 -10.79 4.87 18.07
CA CYS A 6 -10.92 6.20 18.65
C CYS A 6 -12.41 6.62 18.73
N ASP A 7 -12.72 7.56 19.63
CA ASP A 7 -14.08 8.06 19.80
C ASP A 7 -14.51 8.91 18.59
N TYR A 8 -15.82 8.87 18.30
CA TYR A 8 -16.43 9.63 17.21
C TYR A 8 -16.14 11.14 17.31
N ASP A 9 -16.35 11.74 18.47
CA ASP A 9 -16.14 13.17 18.66
C ASP A 9 -14.69 13.58 18.51
N TYR A 10 -13.75 12.71 18.92
CA TYR A 10 -12.33 12.93 18.67
C TYR A 10 -12.00 12.85 17.17
N ALA A 11 -12.49 11.85 16.47
CA ALA A 11 -12.31 11.70 15.03
C ALA A 11 -12.88 12.92 14.28
N LYS A 12 -14.07 13.38 14.64
CA LYS A 12 -14.75 14.56 14.06
C LYS A 12 -13.94 15.85 14.28
N ARG A 13 -13.48 16.10 15.50
CA ARG A 13 -12.65 17.28 15.80
C ARG A 13 -11.34 17.26 15.00
N SER A 14 -10.68 16.09 14.92
CA SER A 14 -9.45 15.89 14.15
C SER A 14 -9.68 16.12 12.65
N MET A 15 -10.75 15.59 12.09
CA MET A 15 -11.14 15.82 10.70
C MET A 15 -11.33 17.31 10.39
N HIS A 16 -12.08 18.02 11.20
CA HIS A 16 -12.28 19.46 11.01
C HIS A 16 -10.97 20.27 11.16
N MET A 17 -10.07 19.84 12.01
CA MET A 17 -8.73 20.43 12.11
C MET A 17 -7.94 20.24 10.81
N THR A 18 -7.97 19.03 10.24
CA THR A 18 -7.36 18.74 8.93
C THR A 18 -7.92 19.67 7.84
N HIS A 19 -9.24 19.86 7.79
CA HIS A 19 -9.87 20.75 6.80
C HIS A 19 -9.41 22.22 6.94
N ARG A 20 -9.29 22.73 8.17
CA ARG A 20 -8.77 24.08 8.41
C ARG A 20 -7.29 24.21 8.00
N TRP A 21 -6.50 23.18 8.27
CA TRP A 21 -5.09 23.16 7.87
C TRP A 21 -4.93 23.09 6.36
N LEU A 22 -5.76 22.25 5.72
CA LEU A 22 -5.76 22.16 4.25
C LEU A 22 -6.01 23.50 3.60
N LYS A 23 -7.02 24.26 4.07
CA LYS A 23 -7.27 25.60 3.53
C LYS A 23 -6.02 26.49 3.58
N ARG A 24 -5.33 26.52 4.73
CA ARG A 24 -4.09 27.30 4.87
C ARG A 24 -2.96 26.77 3.96
N CYS A 25 -2.89 25.46 3.77
CA CYS A 25 -1.93 24.86 2.84
C CYS A 25 -2.22 25.26 1.40
N CYS A 26 -3.49 25.24 0.97
CA CYS A 26 -3.89 25.69 -0.34
C CYS A 26 -3.54 27.17 -0.55
N ASP A 27 -3.97 28.04 0.38
CA ASP A 27 -3.70 29.48 0.30
C ASP A 27 -2.19 29.77 0.18
N ARG A 28 -1.36 29.02 0.92
CA ARG A 28 0.10 29.17 0.88
C ARG A 28 0.71 28.61 -0.40
N PHE A 29 0.26 27.44 -0.85
CA PHE A 29 0.74 26.81 -2.08
C PHE A 29 0.46 27.71 -3.30
N ASP A 30 -0.78 28.19 -3.42
CA ASP A 30 -1.23 29.00 -4.54
C ASP A 30 -0.55 30.40 -4.59
N SER A 31 -0.12 30.91 -3.42
CA SER A 31 0.58 32.19 -3.32
C SER A 31 2.11 32.09 -3.41
N THR A 32 2.66 30.89 -3.62
CA THR A 32 4.12 30.68 -3.62
C THR A 32 4.59 30.24 -5.00
N GLU A 33 5.51 31.02 -5.60
CA GLU A 33 6.15 30.65 -6.86
C GLU A 33 7.04 29.40 -6.68
N GLY A 34 7.06 28.56 -7.71
CA GLY A 34 7.92 27.37 -7.75
C GLY A 34 9.40 27.75 -7.74
N LYS A 35 10.18 27.16 -6.80
CA LYS A 35 11.61 27.49 -6.63
C LYS A 35 12.55 26.71 -7.55
N TYR A 36 12.10 25.60 -8.13
CA TYR A 36 12.99 24.60 -8.72
C TYR A 36 12.80 24.40 -10.22
N GLY A 37 12.02 25.28 -10.89
CA GLY A 37 11.82 25.26 -12.34
C GLY A 37 10.93 24.12 -12.85
N PHE A 38 10.17 23.46 -11.98
CA PHE A 38 9.17 22.44 -12.32
C PHE A 38 7.88 22.68 -11.54
N GLU A 39 6.77 22.28 -12.13
CA GLU A 39 5.47 22.33 -11.46
C GLU A 39 5.39 21.28 -10.36
N GLN A 40 4.78 21.68 -9.25
CA GLN A 40 4.51 20.83 -8.10
C GLN A 40 3.01 20.75 -7.87
N THR A 41 2.56 19.60 -7.40
CA THR A 41 1.19 19.44 -6.90
C THR A 41 1.21 18.82 -5.52
N PHE A 42 0.09 18.90 -4.81
CA PHE A 42 -0.09 18.16 -3.57
C PHE A 42 -1.49 17.56 -3.51
N PHE A 43 -1.60 16.43 -2.83
CA PHE A 43 -2.85 15.71 -2.67
C PHE A 43 -3.45 16.00 -1.30
N PRO A 44 -4.61 16.67 -1.22
CA PRO A 44 -5.34 16.84 0.03
C PRO A 44 -5.81 15.48 0.56
N ILE A 45 -5.90 15.37 1.89
CA ILE A 45 -6.06 14.09 2.58
C ILE A 45 -7.45 13.97 3.20
N VAL A 46 -8.22 12.99 2.79
CA VAL A 46 -9.47 12.57 3.44
C VAL A 46 -9.15 11.91 4.78
N GLN A 47 -9.82 12.36 5.84
CA GLN A 47 -9.75 11.80 7.19
C GLN A 47 -11.17 11.40 7.65
N GLY A 48 -11.31 10.82 8.86
CA GLY A 48 -12.63 10.45 9.40
C GLY A 48 -12.63 9.13 10.17
N SER A 49 -11.42 8.55 10.43
CA SER A 49 -11.29 7.24 11.09
C SER A 49 -12.11 6.16 10.36
N VAL A 50 -12.84 5.33 11.08
CA VAL A 50 -13.73 4.27 10.54
C VAL A 50 -15.22 4.66 10.59
N TYR A 51 -15.50 5.96 10.59
CA TYR A 51 -16.87 6.49 10.63
C TYR A 51 -17.30 6.94 9.24
N LYS A 52 -18.26 6.23 8.67
CA LYS A 52 -18.71 6.40 7.27
C LYS A 52 -19.18 7.82 6.96
N ASP A 53 -20.00 8.40 7.85
CA ASP A 53 -20.51 9.78 7.72
C ASP A 53 -19.38 10.82 7.73
N LEU A 54 -18.37 10.63 8.60
CA LEU A 54 -17.20 11.52 8.64
C LEU A 54 -16.34 11.36 7.37
N ARG A 55 -16.19 10.13 6.87
CA ARG A 55 -15.48 9.86 5.60
C ARG A 55 -16.16 10.54 4.42
N LEU A 56 -17.49 10.43 4.30
CA LEU A 56 -18.27 11.11 3.27
C LEU A 56 -18.11 12.64 3.38
N GLN A 57 -18.36 13.21 4.55
CA GLN A 57 -18.18 14.65 4.77
C GLN A 57 -16.77 15.13 4.44
N SER A 58 -15.76 14.34 4.79
CA SER A 58 -14.37 14.67 4.49
C SER A 58 -14.10 14.57 3.00
N ALA A 59 -14.55 13.52 2.32
CA ALA A 59 -14.34 13.33 0.89
C ALA A 59 -14.96 14.47 0.05
N GLU A 60 -16.21 14.86 0.36
CA GLU A 60 -16.89 15.99 -0.26
C GLU A 60 -16.09 17.28 -0.07
N LYS A 61 -15.62 17.53 1.16
CA LYS A 61 -14.83 18.72 1.46
C LYS A 61 -13.49 18.72 0.73
N ILE A 62 -12.81 17.59 0.67
CA ILE A 62 -11.52 17.44 -0.03
C ILE A 62 -11.70 17.62 -1.54
N ALA A 63 -12.70 16.98 -2.13
CA ALA A 63 -13.02 17.11 -3.55
C ALA A 63 -13.31 18.56 -3.95
N SER A 64 -13.94 19.35 -3.06
CA SER A 64 -14.25 20.76 -3.33
C SER A 64 -13.04 21.69 -3.47
N PHE A 65 -11.83 21.24 -3.18
CA PHE A 65 -10.59 21.99 -3.43
C PHE A 65 -10.05 21.80 -4.85
N GLU A 66 -10.63 20.88 -5.63
CA GLU A 66 -10.36 20.64 -7.05
C GLU A 66 -8.86 20.44 -7.39
N ARG A 67 -8.07 19.85 -6.46
CA ARG A 67 -6.66 19.56 -6.69
C ARG A 67 -6.48 18.41 -7.70
N GLU A 68 -5.26 18.25 -8.20
CA GLU A 68 -4.89 17.30 -9.27
C GLU A 68 -5.03 15.83 -8.86
N GLY A 69 -5.05 15.55 -7.56
CA GLY A 69 -5.27 14.23 -7.00
C GLY A 69 -5.73 14.31 -5.54
N ASN A 70 -6.14 13.18 -4.96
CA ASN A 70 -6.65 13.12 -3.60
C ASN A 70 -6.03 11.94 -2.85
N ALA A 71 -5.74 12.13 -1.56
CA ALA A 71 -5.24 11.08 -0.69
C ALA A 71 -6.28 10.64 0.33
N ILE A 72 -6.21 9.38 0.74
CA ILE A 72 -7.01 8.77 1.80
C ILE A 72 -6.05 8.38 2.92
N GLY A 73 -6.15 9.06 4.06
CA GLY A 73 -5.33 8.80 5.23
C GLY A 73 -6.13 8.27 6.41
N GLY A 74 -5.41 7.90 7.49
CA GLY A 74 -6.00 7.41 8.74
C GLY A 74 -6.70 6.06 8.62
N LEU A 75 -6.25 5.21 7.69
CA LEU A 75 -6.53 3.79 7.58
C LEU A 75 -5.23 2.99 7.71
N SER A 76 -5.32 1.68 7.86
CA SER A 76 -4.17 0.79 8.19
C SER A 76 -3.47 1.18 9.51
N VAL A 77 -4.26 1.61 10.50
CA VAL A 77 -3.80 2.03 11.83
C VAL A 77 -4.26 1.07 12.95
N GLY A 78 -4.67 -0.14 12.57
CA GLY A 78 -5.05 -1.22 13.48
C GLY A 78 -6.49 -1.74 13.32
N GLU A 79 -7.28 -1.14 12.45
CA GLU A 79 -8.62 -1.61 12.12
C GLU A 79 -8.57 -2.93 11.33
N PRO A 80 -9.62 -3.78 11.42
CA PRO A 80 -9.79 -4.95 10.57
C PRO A 80 -9.83 -4.58 9.08
N HIS A 81 -9.27 -5.42 8.21
CA HIS A 81 -9.17 -5.13 6.77
C HIS A 81 -10.52 -4.82 6.11
N HIS A 82 -11.60 -5.51 6.50
CA HIS A 82 -12.94 -5.26 5.94
C HIS A 82 -13.42 -3.83 6.21
N MET A 83 -13.10 -3.26 7.38
CA MET A 83 -13.43 -1.86 7.69
C MET A 83 -12.62 -0.88 6.84
N MET A 84 -11.35 -1.18 6.61
CA MET A 84 -10.51 -0.40 5.69
C MET A 84 -11.11 -0.40 4.28
N TYR A 85 -11.52 -1.56 3.77
CA TYR A 85 -12.14 -1.67 2.44
C TYR A 85 -13.47 -0.91 2.37
N GLU A 86 -14.35 -1.06 3.37
CA GLU A 86 -15.60 -0.31 3.43
C GLU A 86 -15.38 1.22 3.43
N MET A 87 -14.41 1.71 4.19
CA MET A 87 -14.09 3.13 4.24
C MET A 87 -13.46 3.62 2.92
N THR A 88 -12.61 2.81 2.30
CA THR A 88 -12.03 3.12 0.97
C THR A 88 -13.12 3.21 -0.08
N GLU A 89 -14.01 2.22 -0.18
CA GLU A 89 -15.14 2.22 -1.11
C GLU A 89 -16.04 3.45 -0.91
N THR A 90 -16.37 3.74 0.36
CA THR A 90 -17.17 4.92 0.74
C THR A 90 -16.53 6.22 0.22
N VAL A 91 -15.24 6.39 0.40
CA VAL A 91 -14.52 7.60 -0.04
C VAL A 91 -14.41 7.64 -1.57
N CYS A 92 -14.10 6.52 -2.22
CA CYS A 92 -13.99 6.44 -3.67
C CYS A 92 -15.32 6.70 -4.38
N SER A 93 -16.47 6.48 -3.74
CA SER A 93 -17.78 6.82 -4.30
C SER A 93 -18.02 8.33 -4.44
N VAL A 94 -17.24 9.16 -3.76
CA VAL A 94 -17.35 10.64 -3.74
C VAL A 94 -16.20 11.32 -4.47
N LEU A 95 -14.98 10.82 -4.34
CA LEU A 95 -13.80 11.41 -4.97
C LEU A 95 -13.89 11.34 -6.51
N PRO A 96 -13.41 12.37 -7.23
CA PRO A 96 -13.35 12.38 -8.68
C PRO A 96 -12.71 11.10 -9.23
N TRP A 97 -13.34 10.49 -10.23
CA TRP A 97 -12.86 9.23 -10.84
C TRP A 97 -11.74 9.45 -11.84
N ASP A 98 -11.64 10.64 -12.39
CA ASP A 98 -10.65 11.10 -13.38
C ASP A 98 -9.39 11.68 -12.76
N LYS A 99 -9.27 11.63 -11.42
CA LYS A 99 -8.10 12.13 -10.67
C LYS A 99 -7.45 11.00 -9.86
N PRO A 100 -6.10 10.98 -9.75
CA PRO A 100 -5.41 9.98 -8.95
C PRO A 100 -5.87 9.93 -7.50
N ARG A 101 -6.07 8.72 -6.99
CA ARG A 101 -6.45 8.43 -5.60
C ARG A 101 -5.34 7.66 -4.91
N TYR A 102 -4.83 8.24 -3.85
CA TYR A 102 -3.68 7.72 -3.11
C TYR A 102 -4.10 7.21 -1.73
N LEU A 103 -4.03 5.90 -1.50
CA LEU A 103 -4.27 5.30 -0.18
C LEU A 103 -2.95 5.19 0.59
N MET A 104 -2.84 5.99 1.65
CA MET A 104 -1.59 6.16 2.40
C MET A 104 -1.33 5.00 3.37
N GLY A 105 -0.08 4.53 3.41
CA GLY A 105 0.41 3.56 4.40
C GLY A 105 -0.06 2.13 4.23
N VAL A 106 -0.68 1.79 3.12
CA VAL A 106 -1.18 0.44 2.79
C VAL A 106 -0.26 -0.22 1.75
N GLY A 107 0.09 -1.45 1.81
CA GLY A 107 0.18 -2.41 2.85
C GLY A 107 0.57 -3.80 2.37
N THR A 108 -0.21 -4.78 2.70
CA THR A 108 0.03 -6.15 2.24
C THR A 108 -0.31 -6.32 0.76
N PRO A 109 0.29 -7.30 0.04
CA PRO A 109 -0.05 -7.56 -1.36
C PRO A 109 -1.56 -7.76 -1.60
N VAL A 110 -2.24 -8.46 -0.70
CA VAL A 110 -3.70 -8.64 -0.75
C VAL A 110 -4.43 -7.31 -0.63
N ASN A 111 -4.04 -6.47 0.35
CA ASN A 111 -4.66 -5.16 0.54
C ASN A 111 -4.47 -4.24 -0.66
N LEU A 112 -3.31 -4.31 -1.35
CA LEU A 112 -3.09 -3.55 -2.59
C LEU A 112 -4.11 -3.95 -3.65
N LEU A 113 -4.22 -5.24 -3.95
CA LEU A 113 -5.13 -5.73 -4.99
C LEU A 113 -6.61 -5.45 -4.68
N GLU A 114 -7.02 -5.61 -3.42
CA GLU A 114 -8.41 -5.29 -3.03
C GLU A 114 -8.70 -3.79 -3.15
N ASN A 115 -7.78 -2.91 -2.76
CA ASN A 115 -7.98 -1.47 -2.86
C ASN A 115 -7.87 -0.95 -4.32
N ILE A 116 -7.08 -1.58 -5.18
CA ILE A 116 -7.11 -1.30 -6.64
C ILE A 116 -8.51 -1.58 -7.20
N ALA A 117 -9.13 -2.69 -6.79
CA ALA A 117 -10.51 -3.02 -7.18
C ALA A 117 -11.54 -1.96 -6.74
N LEU A 118 -11.25 -1.21 -5.68
CA LEU A 118 -12.07 -0.12 -5.15
C LEU A 118 -11.77 1.25 -5.78
N GLY A 119 -10.80 1.32 -6.71
CA GLY A 119 -10.46 2.53 -7.44
C GLY A 119 -9.30 3.34 -6.85
N ILE A 120 -8.34 2.69 -6.20
CA ILE A 120 -7.10 3.32 -5.72
C ILE A 120 -5.98 3.13 -6.75
N ASP A 121 -5.25 4.20 -7.02
CA ASP A 121 -4.19 4.27 -8.04
C ASP A 121 -2.78 4.23 -7.44
N MET A 122 -2.60 4.75 -6.21
CA MET A 122 -1.28 4.96 -5.60
C MET A 122 -1.23 4.45 -4.17
N PHE A 123 -0.06 3.92 -3.79
CA PHE A 123 0.22 3.40 -2.45
C PHE A 123 1.64 3.72 -2.00
N ASP A 124 1.84 3.78 -0.70
CA ASP A 124 3.15 3.68 -0.05
C ASP A 124 3.07 2.72 1.14
N CYS A 125 4.14 2.02 1.43
CA CYS A 125 4.23 1.27 2.68
C CYS A 125 5.66 0.86 3.03
N VAL A 126 5.88 0.57 4.31
CA VAL A 126 7.15 0.02 4.80
C VAL A 126 7.23 -1.50 4.73
N MET A 127 6.14 -2.17 4.37
CA MET A 127 6.01 -3.64 4.42
C MET A 127 7.10 -4.38 3.64
N PRO A 128 7.43 -4.01 2.38
CA PRO A 128 8.44 -4.72 1.62
C PRO A 128 9.77 -4.78 2.34
N THR A 129 10.28 -3.64 2.80
CA THR A 129 11.60 -3.53 3.42
C THR A 129 11.61 -3.99 4.88
N ARG A 130 10.57 -3.64 5.67
CA ARG A 130 10.47 -4.04 7.07
C ARG A 130 10.35 -5.57 7.22
N ASN A 131 9.50 -6.20 6.42
CA ASN A 131 9.31 -7.65 6.46
C ASN A 131 10.56 -8.39 5.96
N ALA A 132 11.17 -7.91 4.90
CA ALA A 132 12.43 -8.45 4.38
C ALA A 132 13.54 -8.49 5.45
N ARG A 133 13.75 -7.39 6.17
CA ARG A 133 14.76 -7.34 7.25
C ARG A 133 14.49 -8.34 8.37
N ASN A 134 13.24 -8.80 8.51
CA ASN A 134 12.85 -9.82 9.47
C ASN A 134 12.83 -11.25 8.88
N GLY A 135 13.22 -11.40 7.60
CA GLY A 135 13.26 -12.69 6.90
C GLY A 135 11.92 -13.13 6.31
N MET A 136 10.94 -12.23 6.24
CA MET A 136 9.67 -12.50 5.58
C MET A 136 9.71 -11.94 4.16
N ILE A 137 9.50 -12.80 3.16
CA ILE A 137 9.41 -12.42 1.76
C ILE A 137 8.04 -12.77 1.18
N PHE A 138 7.63 -11.98 0.20
CA PHE A 138 6.41 -12.17 -0.56
C PHE A 138 6.77 -12.82 -1.91
N THR A 139 6.05 -13.86 -2.28
CA THR A 139 6.23 -14.54 -3.56
C THR A 139 4.91 -14.62 -4.32
N SER A 140 4.97 -14.95 -5.59
CA SER A 140 3.79 -15.17 -6.45
C SER A 140 2.88 -16.32 -5.98
N GLU A 141 3.37 -17.19 -5.07
CA GLU A 141 2.64 -18.33 -4.53
C GLU A 141 2.25 -18.15 -3.04
N GLY A 142 2.71 -17.07 -2.38
CA GLY A 142 2.40 -16.79 -0.99
C GLY A 142 3.58 -16.20 -0.21
N THR A 143 3.44 -16.13 1.11
CA THR A 143 4.44 -15.53 2.00
C THR A 143 5.36 -16.60 2.60
N ILE A 144 6.67 -16.37 2.55
CA ILE A 144 7.71 -17.24 3.09
C ILE A 144 8.39 -16.56 4.28
N ASN A 145 8.56 -17.30 5.40
CA ASN A 145 9.51 -16.92 6.43
C ASN A 145 10.81 -17.71 6.23
N LEU A 146 11.84 -17.05 5.71
CA LEU A 146 13.14 -17.66 5.42
C LEU A 146 13.87 -18.25 6.64
N LYS A 147 13.49 -17.86 7.86
CA LYS A 147 14.07 -18.41 9.10
C LYS A 147 13.57 -19.82 9.43
N ASN A 148 12.48 -20.28 8.80
CA ASN A 148 11.90 -21.59 9.06
C ASN A 148 12.87 -22.72 8.66
N LYS A 149 12.91 -23.78 9.49
CA LYS A 149 13.83 -24.92 9.30
C LYS A 149 13.58 -25.67 7.98
N LYS A 150 12.35 -25.70 7.50
CA LYS A 150 11.99 -26.40 6.26
C LYS A 150 12.75 -25.92 5.01
N TRP A 151 13.26 -24.68 5.02
CA TRP A 151 14.04 -24.12 3.92
C TRP A 151 15.55 -24.46 3.97
N GLU A 152 15.99 -25.26 4.96
CA GLU A 152 17.41 -25.55 5.21
C GLU A 152 18.10 -26.25 4.04
N ASN A 153 17.38 -27.12 3.36
CA ASN A 153 17.86 -27.89 2.21
C ASN A 153 17.04 -27.61 0.95
N ASP A 154 16.35 -26.47 0.89
CA ASP A 154 15.60 -26.05 -0.28
C ASP A 154 16.47 -25.18 -1.19
N TYR A 155 17.01 -25.80 -2.24
CA TYR A 155 17.87 -25.15 -3.23
C TYR A 155 17.08 -24.53 -4.39
N SER A 156 15.77 -24.41 -4.29
CA SER A 156 14.93 -23.71 -5.27
C SER A 156 15.06 -22.18 -5.13
N PRO A 157 14.69 -21.42 -6.18
CA PRO A 157 14.62 -19.97 -6.14
C PRO A 157 13.73 -19.42 -5.00
N LEU A 158 13.91 -18.15 -4.65
CA LEU A 158 13.08 -17.48 -3.65
C LEU A 158 11.62 -17.42 -4.10
N ASP A 159 11.38 -17.03 -5.35
CA ASP A 159 10.08 -17.09 -6.02
C ASP A 159 10.17 -17.98 -7.28
N PRO A 160 9.29 -19.00 -7.43
CA PRO A 160 9.31 -19.89 -8.59
C PRO A 160 9.03 -19.16 -9.92
N ASN A 161 8.33 -18.03 -9.90
CA ASN A 161 8.04 -17.23 -11.09
C ASN A 161 9.11 -16.17 -11.41
N GLY A 162 10.16 -16.06 -10.58
CA GLY A 162 11.32 -15.24 -10.88
C GLY A 162 11.02 -13.74 -11.04
N THR A 163 10.28 -13.14 -10.10
CA THR A 163 9.92 -11.72 -10.17
C THR A 163 11.11 -10.77 -9.95
N SER A 164 12.24 -11.28 -9.45
CA SER A 164 13.46 -10.53 -9.14
C SER A 164 14.71 -11.24 -9.68
N PHE A 165 15.74 -10.47 -10.07
CA PHE A 165 17.03 -11.04 -10.48
C PHE A 165 17.70 -11.88 -9.36
N VAL A 166 17.43 -11.60 -8.10
CA VAL A 166 17.95 -12.38 -6.98
C VAL A 166 17.40 -13.80 -6.95
N ASP A 167 16.25 -14.06 -7.56
CA ASP A 167 15.63 -15.38 -7.64
C ASP A 167 16.45 -16.34 -8.52
N SER A 168 17.08 -15.84 -9.59
CA SER A 168 17.97 -16.63 -10.43
C SER A 168 19.39 -16.81 -9.86
N THR A 169 19.73 -16.05 -8.82
CA THR A 169 21.09 -16.00 -8.26
C THR A 169 21.20 -16.77 -6.94
N TYR A 170 20.17 -16.69 -6.09
CA TYR A 170 20.22 -17.21 -4.72
C TYR A 170 19.11 -18.22 -4.46
N THR A 171 19.40 -19.23 -3.63
CA THR A 171 18.44 -20.24 -3.21
C THR A 171 17.87 -19.91 -1.83
N LYS A 172 16.69 -20.49 -1.51
CA LYS A 172 16.08 -20.37 -0.17
C LYS A 172 17.04 -20.87 0.93
N ALA A 173 17.71 -22.00 0.71
CA ALA A 173 18.69 -22.55 1.65
C ALA A 173 19.83 -21.58 1.95
N TYR A 174 20.40 -20.97 0.93
CA TYR A 174 21.49 -20.01 1.08
C TYR A 174 21.05 -18.75 1.81
N VAL A 175 19.94 -18.15 1.40
CA VAL A 175 19.44 -16.92 2.06
C VAL A 175 19.02 -17.21 3.50
N ARG A 176 18.42 -18.39 3.79
CA ARG A 176 18.19 -18.83 5.16
C ARG A 176 19.49 -18.91 5.97
N HIS A 177 20.54 -19.51 5.43
CA HIS A 177 21.86 -19.54 6.08
C HIS A 177 22.32 -18.14 6.47
N LEU A 178 22.26 -17.17 5.55
CA LEU A 178 22.62 -15.78 5.82
C LEU A 178 21.81 -15.15 6.96
N PHE A 179 20.51 -15.42 7.02
CA PHE A 179 19.66 -14.95 8.15
C PHE A 179 20.05 -15.63 9.48
N ARG A 180 20.39 -16.91 9.46
CA ARG A 180 20.81 -17.64 10.67
C ARG A 180 22.17 -17.18 11.19
N SER A 181 23.06 -16.84 10.30
CA SER A 181 24.39 -16.27 10.60
C SER A 181 24.36 -14.75 10.86
N ASN A 182 23.16 -14.14 10.80
CA ASN A 182 22.95 -12.69 10.95
C ASN A 182 23.77 -11.83 9.97
N GLU A 183 24.00 -12.34 8.77
CA GLU A 183 24.69 -11.63 7.71
C GLU A 183 23.83 -10.53 7.08
N LEU A 184 24.42 -9.36 6.83
CA LEU A 184 23.72 -8.23 6.21
C LEU A 184 23.24 -8.55 4.80
N LEU A 185 23.99 -9.34 4.05
CA LEU A 185 23.66 -9.74 2.68
C LEU A 185 22.27 -10.42 2.61
N GLY A 186 21.91 -11.26 3.59
CA GLY A 186 20.57 -11.87 3.64
C GLY A 186 19.45 -10.86 3.68
N LYS A 187 19.62 -9.79 4.47
CA LYS A 187 18.63 -8.69 4.56
C LYS A 187 18.56 -7.86 3.28
N GLN A 188 19.71 -7.67 2.60
CA GLN A 188 19.78 -6.97 1.30
C GLN A 188 19.08 -7.77 0.21
N ILE A 189 19.36 -9.06 0.07
CA ILE A 189 18.72 -9.96 -0.91
C ILE A 189 17.21 -9.96 -0.71
N ALA A 190 16.73 -10.19 0.52
CA ALA A 190 15.31 -10.21 0.83
C ALA A 190 14.62 -8.85 0.56
N THR A 191 15.33 -7.74 0.80
CA THR A 191 14.79 -6.38 0.53
C THR A 191 14.66 -6.14 -0.97
N LEU A 192 15.68 -6.46 -1.76
CA LEU A 192 15.63 -6.35 -3.22
C LEU A 192 14.53 -7.22 -3.81
N HIS A 193 14.42 -8.47 -3.34
CA HIS A 193 13.33 -9.37 -3.73
C HIS A 193 11.96 -8.75 -3.47
N ASN A 194 11.68 -8.34 -2.23
CA ASN A 194 10.37 -7.80 -1.87
C ASN A 194 10.01 -6.51 -2.62
N ILE A 195 10.97 -5.61 -2.81
CA ILE A 195 10.72 -4.38 -3.58
C ILE A 195 10.35 -4.74 -5.02
N ARG A 196 11.13 -5.62 -5.67
CA ARG A 196 10.83 -6.02 -7.06
C ARG A 196 9.51 -6.78 -7.16
N PHE A 197 9.18 -7.64 -6.18
CA PHE A 197 7.90 -8.31 -6.11
C PHE A 197 6.72 -7.31 -6.07
N TYR A 198 6.80 -6.27 -5.24
CA TYR A 198 5.75 -5.24 -5.17
C TYR A 198 5.62 -4.46 -6.47
N LEU A 199 6.75 -4.10 -7.11
CA LEU A 199 6.73 -3.44 -8.42
C LEU A 199 6.11 -4.35 -9.49
N TRP A 200 6.51 -5.62 -9.54
CA TRP A 200 5.91 -6.61 -10.43
C TRP A 200 4.41 -6.75 -10.21
N LEU A 201 3.96 -6.79 -8.95
CA LEU A 201 2.54 -6.92 -8.63
C LEU A 201 1.74 -5.72 -9.18
N MET A 202 2.29 -4.52 -9.09
CA MET A 202 1.66 -3.30 -9.62
C MET A 202 1.68 -3.29 -11.15
N GLU A 203 2.80 -3.64 -11.79
CA GLU A 203 2.93 -3.77 -13.24
C GLU A 203 1.91 -4.78 -13.81
N GLU A 204 1.79 -5.94 -13.15
CA GLU A 204 0.82 -6.95 -13.57
C GLU A 204 -0.64 -6.51 -13.33
N ALA A 205 -0.92 -5.84 -12.21
CA ALA A 205 -2.26 -5.29 -11.95
C ALA A 205 -2.67 -4.27 -13.03
N GLN A 206 -1.78 -3.37 -13.44
CA GLN A 206 -2.02 -2.40 -14.52
C GLN A 206 -2.32 -3.12 -15.84
N LYS A 207 -1.49 -4.10 -16.21
CA LYS A 207 -1.71 -4.91 -17.41
C LYS A 207 -3.07 -5.60 -17.41
N GLN A 208 -3.45 -6.21 -16.28
CA GLN A 208 -4.73 -6.89 -16.15
C GLN A 208 -5.94 -5.93 -16.20
N LEU A 209 -5.77 -4.68 -15.75
CA LEU A 209 -6.77 -3.62 -15.91
C LEU A 209 -6.92 -3.22 -17.38
N GLU A 210 -5.83 -3.01 -18.11
CA GLU A 210 -5.82 -2.67 -19.53
C GLU A 210 -6.44 -3.78 -20.39
N GLU A 211 -6.19 -5.04 -20.05
CA GLU A 211 -6.76 -6.21 -20.71
C GLU A 211 -8.23 -6.51 -20.32
N GLY A 212 -8.79 -5.81 -19.32
CA GLY A 212 -10.15 -6.06 -18.80
C GLY A 212 -10.30 -7.38 -18.03
N THR A 213 -9.20 -7.98 -17.57
CA THR A 213 -9.15 -9.30 -16.91
C THR A 213 -8.85 -9.22 -15.41
N PHE A 214 -8.68 -8.01 -14.88
CA PHE A 214 -8.22 -7.74 -13.51
C PHE A 214 -9.02 -8.47 -12.43
N THR A 215 -10.36 -8.43 -12.47
CA THR A 215 -11.19 -9.05 -11.44
C THR A 215 -10.96 -10.55 -11.32
N LYS A 216 -10.86 -11.25 -12.46
CA LYS A 216 -10.60 -12.70 -12.48
C LYS A 216 -9.19 -13.01 -11.95
N TRP A 217 -8.20 -12.27 -12.43
CA TRP A 217 -6.81 -12.41 -12.00
C TRP A 217 -6.63 -12.08 -10.52
N LYS A 218 -7.18 -10.95 -10.04
CA LYS A 218 -7.16 -10.55 -8.63
C LYS A 218 -7.71 -11.65 -7.72
N ASN A 219 -8.88 -12.20 -8.05
CA ASN A 219 -9.51 -13.24 -7.22
C ASN A 219 -8.68 -14.52 -7.13
N MET A 220 -7.89 -14.84 -8.15
CA MET A 220 -6.92 -15.93 -8.13
C MET A 220 -5.70 -15.57 -7.28
N MET A 221 -5.12 -14.39 -7.51
CA MET A 221 -3.91 -13.93 -6.83
C MET A 221 -4.10 -13.73 -5.34
N VAL A 222 -5.21 -13.14 -4.90
CA VAL A 222 -5.52 -12.94 -3.48
C VAL A 222 -5.49 -14.26 -2.71
N LYS A 223 -6.05 -15.34 -3.28
CA LYS A 223 -6.02 -16.68 -2.66
C LYS A 223 -4.60 -17.22 -2.48
N LYS A 224 -3.71 -16.97 -3.44
CA LYS A 224 -2.30 -17.36 -3.37
C LYS A 224 -1.54 -16.50 -2.36
N LEU A 225 -1.67 -15.19 -2.46
CA LEU A 225 -0.94 -14.22 -1.65
C LEU A 225 -1.28 -14.29 -0.16
N ASP A 226 -2.46 -14.79 0.21
CA ASP A 226 -2.87 -15.03 1.60
C ASP A 226 -2.25 -16.28 2.22
N LEU A 227 -1.65 -17.16 1.40
CA LEU A 227 -1.00 -18.39 1.88
C LEU A 227 0.29 -18.09 2.64
N ARG A 228 0.51 -18.82 3.70
CA ARG A 228 1.79 -18.88 4.42
C ARG A 228 2.48 -20.21 4.12
N LEU A 229 3.49 -20.14 3.29
CA LEU A 229 4.26 -21.30 2.81
C LEU A 229 5.33 -21.72 3.82
#